data_14a4a6900a56d0adad4ab0dff1a64af1
#
_entry.id   14a4a6900a56d0adad4ab0dff1a64af1
#
_cell.length_a   1.000
_cell.length_b   1.000
_cell.length_c   1.000
_cell.angle_alpha   90.00
_cell.angle_beta   90.00
_cell.angle_gamma   90.00
#
_symmetry.space_group_name_H-M   'P 1'
#
loop_
_entity.id
_entity.type
_entity.pdbx_description
1 polymer ?
#
loop_
_entity_poly.entity_id
_entity_poly.type
_entity_poly.pdbx_seq_one_letter_code
_entity_poly.pdbx_strand_id
1 'polypeptide(L)'
;MGTPIWRRLIAHVSILSLILLGASWMWVDFSSFPVLETWSMLLGYLSFILIGCTLLIGPLQSLLPAGWLTISSSIRRDIGIWAGLTGLLHVILVLVLFENEPRLMIIQENRSEKADGWLGLFFFASSDPTMWPSPNWTLTGVANYLGLLAFFILLALLLTSSARAEKWLGGSSWKRLHLANPWLFVIVLFHGLIYIQSIKGEPHTFSDILVFAAMIWLVRSIAFIRRAFYRKR
;
A
#
# COMPACT_ATOMS: atom_id res chain seq x y z
N MET A 1 26.69 -7.47 -14.96
CA MET A 1 26.73 -6.06 -15.39
C MET A 1 25.53 -5.34 -14.83
N GLY A 2 25.70 -4.23 -14.08
CA GLY A 2 24.59 -3.43 -13.58
C GLY A 2 23.85 -2.71 -14.70
N THR A 3 22.54 -2.50 -14.55
CA THR A 3 21.77 -1.66 -15.50
C THR A 3 22.38 -0.26 -15.56
N PRO A 4 22.60 0.31 -16.76
CA PRO A 4 23.15 1.66 -16.90
C PRO A 4 22.31 2.68 -16.12
N ILE A 5 22.96 3.66 -15.50
CA ILE A 5 22.30 4.68 -14.64
C ILE A 5 21.17 5.40 -15.38
N TRP A 6 21.37 5.74 -16.66
CA TRP A 6 20.35 6.44 -17.46
C TRP A 6 19.05 5.62 -17.64
N ARG A 7 19.14 4.27 -17.76
CA ARG A 7 17.95 3.41 -17.86
C ARG A 7 17.14 3.42 -16.56
N ARG A 8 17.82 3.45 -15.41
CA ARG A 8 17.14 3.58 -14.12
C ARG A 8 16.51 4.95 -13.96
N LEU A 9 17.21 6.02 -14.39
CA LEU A 9 16.65 7.37 -14.36
C LEU A 9 15.35 7.46 -15.19
N ILE A 10 15.38 6.94 -16.43
CA ILE A 10 14.18 6.87 -17.28
C ILE A 10 13.04 6.10 -16.56
N ALA A 11 13.34 4.93 -15.97
CA ALA A 11 12.34 4.15 -15.25
C ALA A 11 11.71 4.95 -14.11
N HIS A 12 12.52 5.61 -13.28
CA HIS A 12 12.01 6.43 -12.18
C HIS A 12 11.20 7.63 -12.67
N VAL A 13 11.64 8.34 -13.72
CA VAL A 13 10.89 9.45 -14.32
C VAL A 13 9.56 8.95 -14.90
N SER A 14 9.57 7.82 -15.62
CA SER A 14 8.33 7.24 -16.17
C SER A 14 7.34 6.82 -15.07
N ILE A 15 7.81 6.17 -14.00
CA ILE A 15 6.95 5.78 -12.88
C ILE A 15 6.39 7.01 -12.17
N LEU A 16 7.21 8.03 -11.93
CA LEU A 16 6.77 9.29 -11.34
C LEU A 16 5.71 9.97 -12.22
N SER A 17 5.93 10.03 -13.54
CA SER A 17 4.94 10.59 -14.46
C SER A 17 3.61 9.83 -14.42
N LEU A 18 3.65 8.48 -14.35
CA LEU A 18 2.44 7.66 -14.20
C LEU A 18 1.74 7.90 -12.84
N ILE A 19 2.50 8.09 -11.77
CA ILE A 19 1.96 8.44 -10.45
C ILE A 19 1.24 9.79 -10.52
N LEU A 20 1.87 10.82 -11.11
CA LEU A 20 1.28 12.15 -11.24
C LEU A 20 0.05 12.15 -12.14
N LEU A 21 0.08 11.42 -13.26
CA LEU A 21 -1.09 11.23 -14.12
C LEU A 21 -2.21 10.49 -13.40
N GLY A 22 -1.90 9.42 -12.66
CA GLY A 22 -2.87 8.71 -11.84
C GLY A 22 -3.47 9.61 -10.75
N ALA A 23 -2.64 10.38 -10.06
CA ALA A 23 -3.10 11.34 -9.06
C ALA A 23 -4.02 12.40 -9.67
N SER A 24 -3.68 12.96 -10.84
CA SER A 24 -4.51 13.96 -11.51
C SER A 24 -5.83 13.39 -12.01
N TRP A 25 -5.85 12.15 -12.50
CA TRP A 25 -7.07 11.44 -12.88
C TRP A 25 -8.01 11.23 -11.69
N MET A 26 -7.48 10.72 -10.60
CA MET A 26 -8.25 10.40 -9.38
C MET A 26 -8.59 11.64 -8.55
N TRP A 27 -7.98 12.81 -8.86
CA TRP A 27 -8.21 14.05 -8.12
C TRP A 27 -9.68 14.43 -8.04
N VAL A 28 -10.42 14.24 -9.14
CA VAL A 28 -11.85 14.61 -9.24
C VAL A 28 -12.66 13.84 -8.20
N ASP A 29 -12.37 12.55 -7.98
CA ASP A 29 -13.11 11.69 -7.07
C ASP A 29 -12.91 12.08 -5.59
N PHE A 30 -11.78 12.71 -5.27
CA PHE A 30 -11.40 13.08 -3.91
C PHE A 30 -11.41 14.60 -3.66
N SER A 31 -11.74 15.42 -4.67
CA SER A 31 -11.68 16.89 -4.57
C SER A 31 -12.73 17.52 -3.63
N SER A 32 -13.71 16.74 -3.19
CA SER A 32 -14.70 17.16 -2.17
C SER A 32 -14.10 17.26 -0.76
N PHE A 33 -12.90 16.69 -0.55
CA PHE A 33 -12.20 16.69 0.74
C PHE A 33 -11.17 17.83 0.82
N PRO A 34 -10.74 18.26 2.02
CA PRO A 34 -9.63 19.18 2.18
C PRO A 34 -8.36 18.69 1.47
N VAL A 35 -7.57 19.63 0.93
CA VAL A 35 -6.41 19.31 0.06
C VAL A 35 -5.44 18.30 0.65
N LEU A 36 -5.09 18.42 1.95
CA LEU A 36 -4.18 17.47 2.59
C LEU A 36 -4.79 16.08 2.74
N GLU A 37 -6.08 16.01 3.02
CA GLU A 37 -6.82 14.73 3.09
C GLU A 37 -6.89 14.08 1.72
N THR A 38 -7.19 14.87 0.67
CA THR A 38 -7.16 14.42 -0.72
C THR A 38 -5.81 13.81 -1.08
N TRP A 39 -4.71 14.50 -0.80
CA TRP A 39 -3.37 13.96 -1.05
C TRP A 39 -3.07 12.69 -0.25
N SER A 40 -3.48 12.64 1.02
CA SER A 40 -3.30 11.44 1.83
C SER A 40 -4.01 10.23 1.21
N MET A 41 -5.27 10.40 0.78
CA MET A 41 -6.05 9.34 0.14
C MET A 41 -5.43 8.90 -1.19
N LEU A 42 -5.09 9.85 -2.06
CA LEU A 42 -4.47 9.57 -3.36
C LEU A 42 -3.16 8.78 -3.21
N LEU A 43 -2.29 9.18 -2.29
CA LEU A 43 -1.01 8.51 -2.07
C LEU A 43 -1.19 7.09 -1.52
N GLY A 44 -2.16 6.88 -0.63
CA GLY A 44 -2.52 5.54 -0.14
C GLY A 44 -3.04 4.64 -1.27
N TYR A 45 -3.92 5.19 -2.11
CA TYR A 45 -4.49 4.47 -3.26
C TYR A 45 -3.42 4.11 -4.30
N LEU A 46 -2.55 5.07 -4.64
CA LEU A 46 -1.43 4.86 -5.57
C LEU A 46 -0.43 3.83 -5.01
N SER A 47 -0.15 3.85 -3.72
CA SER A 47 0.68 2.83 -3.07
C SER A 47 0.08 1.44 -3.24
N PHE A 48 -1.23 1.28 -2.99
CA PHE A 48 -1.95 0.02 -3.19
C PHE A 48 -1.86 -0.49 -4.63
N ILE A 49 -2.10 0.38 -5.63
CA ILE A 49 -1.98 0.03 -7.05
C ILE A 49 -0.55 -0.43 -7.37
N LEU A 50 0.47 0.31 -6.94
CA LEU A 50 1.87 -0.01 -7.21
C LEU A 50 2.29 -1.33 -6.54
N ILE A 51 1.84 -1.62 -5.31
CA ILE A 51 2.05 -2.93 -4.65
C ILE A 51 1.44 -4.03 -5.54
N GLY A 52 0.20 -3.85 -5.99
CA GLY A 52 -0.49 -4.79 -6.87
C GLY A 52 0.25 -5.01 -8.20
N CYS A 53 0.74 -3.95 -8.83
CA CYS A 53 1.56 -4.04 -10.05
C CYS A 53 2.82 -4.90 -9.84
N THR A 54 3.50 -4.78 -8.69
CA THR A 54 4.66 -5.64 -8.39
C THR A 54 4.30 -7.11 -8.29
N LEU A 55 3.07 -7.43 -7.88
CA LEU A 55 2.56 -8.81 -7.79
C LEU A 55 2.16 -9.40 -9.15
N LEU A 56 1.79 -8.56 -10.11
CA LEU A 56 1.38 -8.99 -11.46
C LEU A 56 2.54 -9.31 -12.39
N ILE A 57 3.68 -8.61 -12.27
CA ILE A 57 4.80 -8.71 -13.21
C ILE A 57 5.26 -10.16 -13.44
N GLY A 58 5.54 -10.90 -12.37
CA GLY A 58 6.01 -12.29 -12.49
C GLY A 58 4.98 -13.25 -13.11
N PRO A 59 3.73 -13.26 -12.63
CA PRO A 59 2.64 -14.03 -13.23
C PRO A 59 2.43 -13.70 -14.71
N LEU A 60 2.32 -12.43 -15.09
CA LEU A 60 2.13 -12.03 -16.48
C LEU A 60 3.27 -12.50 -17.38
N GLN A 61 4.53 -12.32 -16.96
CA GLN A 61 5.68 -12.83 -17.72
C GLN A 61 5.64 -14.35 -17.93
N SER A 62 5.08 -15.09 -16.96
CA SER A 62 4.96 -16.55 -17.07
C SER A 62 3.78 -17.02 -17.93
N LEU A 63 2.76 -16.18 -18.12
CA LEU A 63 1.57 -16.51 -18.91
C LEU A 63 1.71 -16.12 -20.38
N LEU A 64 2.44 -15.05 -20.66
CA LEU A 64 2.65 -14.54 -22.01
C LEU A 64 3.73 -15.35 -22.75
N PRO A 65 3.69 -15.40 -24.11
CA PRO A 65 4.76 -16.00 -24.89
C PRO A 65 6.12 -15.38 -24.61
N ALA A 66 7.19 -16.17 -24.74
CA ALA A 66 8.55 -15.71 -24.51
C ALA A 66 8.88 -14.48 -25.37
N GLY A 67 9.38 -13.42 -24.75
CA GLY A 67 9.74 -12.17 -25.41
C GLY A 67 8.65 -11.11 -25.52
N TRP A 68 7.37 -11.43 -25.27
CA TRP A 68 6.28 -10.44 -25.35
C TRP A 68 6.30 -9.43 -24.19
N LEU A 69 6.68 -9.88 -23.01
CA LEU A 69 6.81 -9.02 -21.84
C LEU A 69 8.12 -9.34 -21.12
N THR A 70 9.14 -8.53 -21.36
CA THR A 70 10.44 -8.64 -20.70
C THR A 70 10.64 -7.49 -19.72
N ILE A 71 10.01 -7.59 -18.55
CA ILE A 71 10.24 -6.63 -17.48
C ILE A 71 11.40 -7.12 -16.61
N SER A 72 12.45 -6.31 -16.51
CA SER A 72 13.61 -6.66 -15.69
C SER A 72 13.24 -6.64 -14.19
N SER A 73 13.96 -7.42 -13.40
CA SER A 73 13.84 -7.41 -11.94
C SER A 73 14.11 -6.03 -11.33
N SER A 74 14.90 -5.19 -12.02
CA SER A 74 15.15 -3.81 -11.59
C SER A 74 13.91 -2.94 -11.69
N ILE A 75 13.12 -3.02 -12.75
CA ILE A 75 11.88 -2.25 -12.92
C ILE A 75 10.86 -2.65 -11.82
N ARG A 76 10.72 -3.95 -11.56
CA ARG A 76 9.86 -4.43 -10.47
C ARG A 76 10.28 -3.86 -9.11
N ARG A 77 11.59 -3.78 -8.88
CA ARG A 77 12.17 -3.16 -7.67
C ARG A 77 11.88 -1.66 -7.62
N ASP A 78 12.05 -0.97 -8.75
CA ASP A 78 11.82 0.48 -8.83
C ASP A 78 10.33 0.83 -8.60
N ILE A 79 9.38 0.04 -9.12
CA ILE A 79 7.94 0.15 -8.80
C ILE A 79 7.70 -0.08 -7.30
N GLY A 80 8.35 -1.09 -6.70
CA GLY A 80 8.25 -1.35 -5.25
C GLY A 80 8.79 -0.20 -4.39
N ILE A 81 9.86 0.47 -4.82
CA ILE A 81 10.39 1.66 -4.15
C ILE A 81 9.35 2.79 -4.18
N TRP A 82 8.75 3.06 -5.33
CA TRP A 82 7.71 4.09 -5.45
C TRP A 82 6.45 3.74 -4.66
N ALA A 83 6.06 2.46 -4.60
CA ALA A 83 4.99 2.00 -3.72
C ALA A 83 5.30 2.31 -2.25
N GLY A 84 6.55 2.05 -1.83
CA GLY A 84 7.02 2.37 -0.48
C GLY A 84 7.04 3.86 -0.19
N LEU A 85 7.52 4.69 -1.13
CA LEU A 85 7.58 6.13 -0.97
C LEU A 85 6.18 6.77 -0.90
N THR A 86 5.26 6.37 -1.79
CA THR A 86 3.88 6.87 -1.75
C THR A 86 3.15 6.45 -0.48
N GLY A 87 3.35 5.20 -0.02
CA GLY A 87 2.79 4.74 1.25
C GLY A 87 3.40 5.44 2.47
N LEU A 88 4.71 5.71 2.47
CA LEU A 88 5.37 6.48 3.55
C LEU A 88 4.81 7.90 3.60
N LEU A 89 4.68 8.58 2.46
CA LEU A 89 4.11 9.93 2.39
C LEU A 89 2.64 9.94 2.85
N HIS A 90 1.85 8.91 2.48
CA HIS A 90 0.50 8.73 3.00
C HIS A 90 0.48 8.70 4.53
N VAL A 91 1.32 7.88 5.16
CA VAL A 91 1.38 7.77 6.63
C VAL A 91 1.81 9.09 7.27
N ILE A 92 2.81 9.79 6.71
CA ILE A 92 3.24 11.10 7.21
C ILE A 92 2.06 12.09 7.16
N LEU A 93 1.31 12.15 6.04
CA LEU A 93 0.15 13.02 5.94
C LEU A 93 -0.96 12.64 6.92
N VAL A 94 -1.19 11.34 7.14
CA VAL A 94 -2.14 10.86 8.16
C VAL A 94 -1.76 11.38 9.55
N LEU A 95 -0.48 11.29 9.94
CA LEU A 95 -0.01 11.78 11.23
C LEU A 95 -0.15 13.30 11.36
N VAL A 96 0.22 14.05 10.31
CA VAL A 96 0.07 15.52 10.28
C VAL A 96 -1.41 15.92 10.36
N LEU A 97 -2.28 15.24 9.61
CA LEU A 97 -3.72 15.49 9.65
C LEU A 97 -4.30 15.20 11.03
N PHE A 98 -3.87 14.13 11.65
CA PHE A 98 -4.40 13.74 12.95
C PHE A 98 -4.04 14.73 14.06
N GLU A 99 -2.86 15.32 13.99
CA GLU A 99 -2.43 16.36 14.93
C GLU A 99 -3.20 17.68 14.73
N ASN A 100 -3.63 17.96 13.49
CA ASN A 100 -4.45 19.14 13.12
C ASN A 100 -5.97 18.91 13.15
N GLU A 101 -6.44 17.91 13.89
CA GLU A 101 -7.86 17.60 14.06
C GLU A 101 -8.60 17.26 12.76
N PRO A 102 -8.27 16.15 12.09
CA PRO A 102 -8.89 15.77 10.83
C PRO A 102 -10.37 15.44 11.01
N ARG A 103 -11.21 16.12 10.27
CA ARG A 103 -12.66 15.91 10.31
C ARG A 103 -13.06 14.52 9.79
N LEU A 104 -12.33 13.96 8.83
CA LEU A 104 -12.66 12.70 8.17
C LEU A 104 -12.45 11.45 9.03
N MET A 105 -11.43 11.44 9.90
CA MET A 105 -11.14 10.29 10.74
C MET A 105 -11.98 10.23 12.00
N ILE A 106 -12.77 11.29 12.27
CA ILE A 106 -13.50 11.51 13.52
C ILE A 106 -15.02 11.51 13.33
N ILE A 107 -15.52 11.49 12.10
CA ILE A 107 -16.93 11.74 11.76
C ILE A 107 -17.91 10.80 12.47
N GLN A 108 -17.49 9.63 12.87
CA GLN A 108 -18.39 8.63 13.47
C GLN A 108 -18.12 8.29 14.94
N GLU A 109 -17.10 8.87 15.56
CA GLU A 109 -16.72 8.53 16.93
C GLU A 109 -16.61 9.78 17.80
N ASN A 110 -17.08 9.64 19.05
CA ASN A 110 -17.06 10.72 20.02
C ASN A 110 -15.61 11.12 20.33
N ARG A 111 -15.21 12.33 19.93
CA ARG A 111 -13.84 12.84 20.05
C ARG A 111 -13.35 12.92 21.49
N SER A 112 -14.26 13.20 22.43
CA SER A 112 -13.95 13.27 23.86
C SER A 112 -13.48 11.94 24.47
N GLU A 113 -13.67 10.83 23.76
CA GLU A 113 -13.30 9.49 24.21
C GLU A 113 -11.93 9.05 23.68
N LYS A 114 -11.30 9.79 22.75
CA LYS A 114 -10.01 9.41 22.16
C LYS A 114 -8.84 9.95 22.97
N ALA A 115 -7.74 9.17 22.98
CA ALA A 115 -6.49 9.62 23.55
C ALA A 115 -5.92 10.81 22.77
N ASP A 116 -5.10 11.64 23.43
CA ASP A 116 -4.54 12.84 22.84
C ASP A 116 -3.57 12.54 21.68
N GLY A 117 -3.55 13.43 20.71
CA GLY A 117 -2.64 13.38 19.56
C GLY A 117 -2.82 12.10 18.74
N TRP A 118 -1.75 11.64 18.09
CA TRP A 118 -1.75 10.47 17.21
C TRP A 118 -2.08 9.14 17.91
N LEU A 119 -1.99 9.08 19.26
CA LEU A 119 -2.44 7.91 20.04
C LEU A 119 -3.94 7.68 19.89
N GLY A 120 -4.74 8.70 19.65
CA GLY A 120 -6.18 8.60 19.41
C GLY A 120 -6.55 7.81 18.15
N LEU A 121 -5.59 7.53 17.24
CA LEU A 121 -5.78 6.57 16.14
C LEU A 121 -6.01 5.15 16.66
N PHE A 122 -5.43 4.81 17.80
CA PHE A 122 -5.34 3.43 18.30
C PHE A 122 -6.00 3.23 19.65
N PHE A 123 -6.21 4.30 20.45
CA PHE A 123 -6.64 4.21 21.82
C PHE A 123 -7.74 5.21 22.16
N PHE A 124 -8.59 4.82 23.10
CA PHE A 124 -9.49 5.73 23.79
C PHE A 124 -8.82 6.27 25.07
N ALA A 125 -9.11 7.52 25.42
CA ALA A 125 -8.68 8.11 26.68
C ALA A 125 -9.31 7.35 27.86
N SER A 126 -8.56 7.20 28.94
CA SER A 126 -9.13 6.71 30.20
C SER A 126 -9.79 7.88 30.93
N SER A 127 -10.96 7.63 31.55
CA SER A 127 -11.60 8.58 32.47
C SER A 127 -10.80 8.75 33.75
N ASP A 128 -9.97 7.78 34.12
CA ASP A 128 -9.02 7.83 35.23
C ASP A 128 -7.60 8.08 34.71
N PRO A 129 -6.97 9.22 35.07
CA PRO A 129 -5.62 9.55 34.60
C PRO A 129 -4.53 8.59 35.10
N THR A 130 -4.83 7.72 36.06
CA THR A 130 -3.91 6.69 36.55
C THR A 130 -3.97 5.39 35.74
N MET A 131 -4.98 5.24 34.88
CA MET A 131 -5.16 4.06 34.04
C MET A 131 -4.63 4.28 32.64
N TRP A 132 -4.11 3.20 32.03
CA TRP A 132 -3.70 3.19 30.64
C TRP A 132 -4.90 3.37 29.69
N PRO A 133 -4.71 4.08 28.56
CA PRO A 133 -5.73 4.18 27.51
C PRO A 133 -6.17 2.80 27.03
N SER A 134 -7.45 2.63 26.75
CA SER A 134 -7.99 1.37 26.25
C SER A 134 -7.86 1.28 24.72
N PRO A 135 -7.56 0.09 24.15
CA PRO A 135 -7.48 -0.07 22.71
C PRO A 135 -8.79 0.25 21.99
N ASN A 136 -8.71 0.93 20.87
CA ASN A 136 -9.85 1.22 20.00
C ASN A 136 -10.16 0.00 19.11
N TRP A 137 -11.18 -0.77 19.48
CA TRP A 137 -11.67 -1.93 18.72
C TRP A 137 -12.84 -1.61 17.78
N THR A 138 -13.15 -0.34 17.55
CA THR A 138 -14.11 0.04 16.49
C THR A 138 -13.56 -0.30 15.12
N LEU A 139 -14.41 -0.27 14.09
CA LEU A 139 -13.94 -0.53 12.71
C LEU A 139 -12.81 0.42 12.29
N THR A 140 -12.89 1.69 12.70
CA THR A 140 -11.83 2.68 12.45
C THR A 140 -10.52 2.30 13.15
N GLY A 141 -10.59 1.91 14.42
CA GLY A 141 -9.43 1.46 15.18
C GLY A 141 -8.80 0.21 14.56
N VAL A 142 -9.61 -0.78 14.18
CA VAL A 142 -9.14 -1.99 13.47
C VAL A 142 -8.47 -1.63 12.16
N ALA A 143 -9.07 -0.72 11.36
CA ALA A 143 -8.45 -0.24 10.12
C ALA A 143 -7.08 0.41 10.39
N ASN A 144 -6.96 1.23 11.45
CA ASN A 144 -5.69 1.86 11.83
C ASN A 144 -4.64 0.83 12.27
N TYR A 145 -5.01 -0.21 13.02
CA TYR A 145 -4.09 -1.31 13.36
C TYR A 145 -3.62 -2.05 12.11
N LEU A 146 -4.50 -2.32 11.15
CA LEU A 146 -4.11 -2.92 9.86
C LEU A 146 -3.18 -2.00 9.08
N GLY A 147 -3.45 -0.69 9.06
CA GLY A 147 -2.58 0.31 8.44
C GLY A 147 -1.20 0.37 9.08
N LEU A 148 -1.13 0.32 10.41
CA LEU A 148 0.13 0.28 11.16
C LEU A 148 0.94 -0.98 10.84
N LEU A 149 0.30 -2.15 10.84
CA LEU A 149 0.95 -3.40 10.46
C LEU A 149 1.45 -3.35 9.01
N ALA A 150 0.62 -2.86 8.09
CA ALA A 150 1.00 -2.67 6.69
C ALA A 150 2.19 -1.72 6.56
N PHE A 151 2.20 -0.63 7.32
CA PHE A 151 3.31 0.35 7.32
C PHE A 151 4.64 -0.29 7.73
N PHE A 152 4.68 -1.08 8.79
CA PHE A 152 5.92 -1.74 9.21
C PHE A 152 6.42 -2.74 8.17
N ILE A 153 5.53 -3.52 7.55
CA ILE A 153 5.91 -4.44 6.47
C ILE A 153 6.43 -3.63 5.27
N LEU A 154 5.70 -2.59 4.85
CA LEU A 154 6.07 -1.73 3.73
C LEU A 154 7.43 -1.07 3.95
N LEU A 155 7.67 -0.54 5.15
CA LEU A 155 8.93 0.10 5.54
C LEU A 155 10.09 -0.90 5.49
N ALA A 156 9.91 -2.11 6.02
CA ALA A 156 10.91 -3.17 5.96
C ALA A 156 11.25 -3.54 4.50
N LEU A 157 10.23 -3.67 3.64
CA LEU A 157 10.42 -3.95 2.21
C LEU A 157 11.11 -2.78 1.49
N LEU A 158 10.74 -1.54 1.79
CA LEU A 158 11.34 -0.32 1.21
C LEU A 158 12.83 -0.22 1.58
N LEU A 159 13.18 -0.31 2.87
CA LEU A 159 14.55 -0.21 3.36
C LEU A 159 15.45 -1.32 2.80
N THR A 160 14.89 -2.49 2.53
CA THR A 160 15.62 -3.63 1.96
C THR A 160 15.57 -3.73 0.44
N SER A 161 14.98 -2.75 -0.25
CA SER A 161 14.85 -2.76 -1.72
C SER A 161 16.12 -2.35 -2.48
N SER A 162 17.24 -2.12 -1.80
CA SER A 162 18.52 -1.79 -2.45
C SER A 162 19.34 -3.04 -2.76
N ALA A 163 20.19 -2.97 -3.79
CA ALA A 163 21.15 -4.05 -4.10
C ALA A 163 22.18 -4.26 -2.97
N ARG A 164 22.46 -3.20 -2.18
CA ARG A 164 23.34 -3.28 -1.00
C ARG A 164 22.65 -4.08 0.11
N ALA A 165 21.38 -3.82 0.38
CA ALA A 165 20.59 -4.55 1.37
C ALA A 165 20.44 -6.04 1.00
N GLU A 166 20.19 -6.35 -0.29
CA GLU A 166 20.14 -7.72 -0.79
C GLU A 166 21.46 -8.47 -0.55
N LYS A 167 22.60 -7.84 -0.81
CA LYS A 167 23.93 -8.41 -0.52
C LYS A 167 24.16 -8.59 0.98
N TRP A 168 23.78 -7.61 1.79
CA TRP A 168 23.96 -7.65 3.24
C TRP A 168 23.11 -8.71 3.93
N LEU A 169 21.85 -8.86 3.54
CA LEU A 169 20.93 -9.86 4.07
C LEU A 169 21.21 -11.29 3.54
N GLY A 170 21.91 -11.40 2.42
CA GLY A 170 21.99 -12.63 1.64
C GLY A 170 20.70 -12.90 0.82
N GLY A 171 20.88 -13.39 -0.41
CA GLY A 171 19.77 -13.52 -1.37
C GLY A 171 18.61 -14.40 -0.91
N SER A 172 18.85 -15.41 -0.07
CA SER A 172 17.81 -16.29 0.47
C SER A 172 16.94 -15.58 1.52
N SER A 173 17.57 -14.89 2.48
CA SER A 173 16.88 -14.13 3.52
C SER A 173 16.14 -12.93 2.92
N TRP A 174 16.76 -12.23 1.99
CA TRP A 174 16.11 -11.16 1.24
C TRP A 174 14.85 -11.65 0.52
N LYS A 175 14.91 -12.79 -0.18
CA LYS A 175 13.73 -13.39 -0.83
C LYS A 175 12.62 -13.73 0.16
N ARG A 176 12.97 -14.32 1.32
CA ARG A 176 11.99 -14.67 2.37
C ARG A 176 11.27 -13.43 2.88
N LEU A 177 12.01 -12.34 3.15
CA LEU A 177 11.42 -11.06 3.56
C LEU A 177 10.45 -10.53 2.50
N HIS A 178 10.87 -10.53 1.22
CA HIS A 178 10.05 -10.03 0.12
C HIS A 178 8.85 -10.93 -0.24
N LEU A 179 8.75 -12.16 0.31
CA LEU A 179 7.53 -12.98 0.28
C LEU A 179 6.41 -12.39 1.16
N ALA A 180 6.68 -11.41 2.01
CA ALA A 180 5.64 -10.68 2.74
C ALA A 180 4.78 -9.77 1.83
N ASN A 181 5.23 -9.45 0.61
CA ASN A 181 4.53 -8.54 -0.29
C ASN A 181 3.06 -8.93 -0.62
N PRO A 182 2.71 -10.20 -0.89
CA PRO A 182 1.31 -10.63 -1.03
C PRO A 182 0.46 -10.41 0.23
N TRP A 183 1.04 -10.62 1.42
CA TRP A 183 0.37 -10.36 2.69
C TRP A 183 0.17 -8.87 2.92
N LEU A 184 1.19 -8.05 2.62
CA LEU A 184 1.06 -6.59 2.62
C LEU A 184 -0.12 -6.15 1.75
N PHE A 185 -0.24 -6.67 0.53
CA PHE A 185 -1.33 -6.35 -0.38
C PHE A 185 -2.71 -6.66 0.22
N VAL A 186 -2.86 -7.83 0.86
CA VAL A 186 -4.11 -8.22 1.52
C VAL A 186 -4.43 -7.31 2.71
N ILE A 187 -3.44 -7.00 3.54
CA ILE A 187 -3.64 -6.13 4.72
C ILE A 187 -4.04 -4.72 4.27
N VAL A 188 -3.36 -4.15 3.26
CA VAL A 188 -3.70 -2.83 2.71
C VAL A 188 -5.08 -2.84 2.06
N LEU A 189 -5.45 -3.94 1.37
CA LEU A 189 -6.80 -4.10 0.83
C LEU A 189 -7.87 -3.98 1.92
N PHE A 190 -7.76 -4.73 3.01
CA PHE A 190 -8.73 -4.66 4.10
C PHE A 190 -8.73 -3.31 4.80
N HIS A 191 -7.56 -2.73 5.04
CA HIS A 191 -7.44 -1.37 5.56
C HIS A 191 -8.22 -0.37 4.70
N GLY A 192 -7.98 -0.37 3.38
CA GLY A 192 -8.65 0.53 2.44
C GLY A 192 -10.16 0.29 2.34
N LEU A 193 -10.60 -0.98 2.29
CA LEU A 193 -12.02 -1.33 2.20
C LEU A 193 -12.81 -0.87 3.43
N ILE A 194 -12.24 -1.03 4.64
CA ILE A 194 -12.90 -0.55 5.87
C ILE A 194 -13.03 0.98 5.82
N TYR A 195 -11.98 1.70 5.41
CA TYR A 195 -12.05 3.16 5.30
C TYR A 195 -13.07 3.62 4.28
N ILE A 196 -13.10 3.02 3.10
CA ILE A 196 -14.05 3.41 2.03
C ILE A 196 -15.49 3.12 2.45
N GLN A 197 -15.77 1.91 2.94
CA GLN A 197 -17.12 1.48 3.26
C GLN A 197 -17.67 2.15 4.53
N SER A 198 -16.86 2.21 5.59
CA SER A 198 -17.36 2.57 6.92
C SER A 198 -17.16 4.05 7.26
N ILE A 199 -16.19 4.71 6.64
CA ILE A 199 -15.80 6.07 7.02
C ILE A 199 -16.20 7.08 5.95
N LYS A 200 -15.95 6.77 4.66
CA LYS A 200 -16.23 7.70 3.56
C LYS A 200 -17.58 7.50 2.89
N GLY A 201 -18.09 6.27 2.93
CA GLY A 201 -19.35 5.95 2.27
C GLY A 201 -19.31 6.10 0.73
N GLU A 202 -18.13 5.88 0.11
CA GLU A 202 -17.86 6.06 -1.32
C GLU A 202 -17.97 4.73 -2.08
N PRO A 203 -19.19 4.29 -2.49
CA PRO A 203 -19.40 2.94 -3.02
C PRO A 203 -18.69 2.68 -4.36
N HIS A 204 -18.43 3.70 -5.17
CA HIS A 204 -17.77 3.54 -6.48
C HIS A 204 -16.29 3.13 -6.36
N THR A 205 -15.54 3.72 -5.43
CA THR A 205 -14.15 3.35 -5.20
C THR A 205 -13.99 1.98 -4.57
N PHE A 206 -15.02 1.50 -3.87
CA PHE A 206 -15.05 0.16 -3.29
C PHE A 206 -15.03 -0.95 -4.36
N SER A 207 -15.87 -0.82 -5.40
CA SER A 207 -15.89 -1.78 -6.50
C SER A 207 -14.58 -1.82 -7.26
N ASP A 208 -13.95 -0.68 -7.51
CA ASP A 208 -12.69 -0.60 -8.26
C ASP A 208 -11.54 -1.30 -7.53
N ILE A 209 -11.43 -1.11 -6.21
CA ILE A 209 -10.45 -1.81 -5.37
C ILE A 209 -10.68 -3.33 -5.41
N LEU A 210 -11.93 -3.78 -5.29
CA LEU A 210 -12.25 -5.21 -5.33
C LEU A 210 -11.95 -5.83 -6.69
N VAL A 211 -12.34 -5.18 -7.77
CA VAL A 211 -12.07 -5.65 -9.15
C VAL A 211 -10.57 -5.73 -9.38
N PHE A 212 -9.81 -4.71 -9.00
CA PHE A 212 -8.35 -4.72 -9.12
C PHE A 212 -7.72 -5.86 -8.31
N ALA A 213 -8.13 -6.04 -7.06
CA ALA A 213 -7.63 -7.12 -6.21
C ALA A 213 -8.00 -8.51 -6.77
N ALA A 214 -9.24 -8.69 -7.22
CA ALA A 214 -9.69 -9.94 -7.84
C ALA A 214 -8.89 -10.26 -9.11
N MET A 215 -8.62 -9.28 -9.97
CA MET A 215 -7.80 -9.43 -11.17
C MET A 215 -6.38 -9.89 -10.81
N ILE A 216 -5.75 -9.29 -9.80
CA ILE A 216 -4.41 -9.68 -9.35
C ILE A 216 -4.39 -11.15 -8.90
N TRP A 217 -5.33 -11.53 -8.05
CA TRP A 217 -5.39 -12.90 -7.54
C TRP A 217 -5.74 -13.91 -8.62
N LEU A 218 -6.63 -13.58 -9.55
CA LEU A 218 -6.99 -14.42 -10.70
C LEU A 218 -5.75 -14.71 -11.56
N VAL A 219 -5.02 -13.68 -11.97
CA VAL A 219 -3.81 -13.82 -12.81
C VAL A 219 -2.74 -14.64 -12.09
N ARG A 220 -2.54 -14.41 -10.79
CA ARG A 220 -1.60 -15.19 -9.96
C ARG A 220 -1.99 -16.66 -9.85
N SER A 221 -3.29 -16.94 -9.65
CA SER A 221 -3.82 -18.29 -9.55
C SER A 221 -3.66 -19.06 -10.86
N ILE A 222 -3.99 -18.44 -12.00
CA ILE A 222 -3.80 -19.03 -13.32
C ILE A 222 -2.32 -19.36 -13.56
N ALA A 223 -1.43 -18.41 -13.26
CA ALA A 223 0.01 -18.63 -13.41
C ALA A 223 0.54 -19.74 -12.50
N PHE A 224 0.03 -19.85 -11.28
CA PHE A 224 0.38 -20.92 -10.35
C PHE A 224 -0.09 -22.29 -10.87
N ILE A 225 -1.36 -22.40 -11.25
CA ILE A 225 -1.96 -23.62 -11.80
C ILE A 225 -1.18 -24.09 -13.03
N ARG A 226 -0.93 -23.17 -13.99
CA ARG A 226 -0.15 -23.50 -15.18
C ARG A 226 1.23 -24.09 -14.83
N ARG A 227 1.97 -23.48 -13.90
CA ARG A 227 3.29 -23.99 -13.48
C ARG A 227 3.20 -25.36 -12.79
N ALA A 228 2.18 -25.58 -11.96
CA ALA A 228 1.97 -26.84 -11.27
C ALA A 228 1.69 -27.99 -12.25
N PHE A 229 0.90 -27.75 -13.29
CA PHE A 229 0.60 -28.76 -14.30
C PHE A 229 1.75 -29.01 -15.28
N TYR A 230 2.47 -27.97 -15.72
CA TYR A 230 3.57 -28.16 -16.69
C TYR A 230 4.87 -28.68 -16.07
N ARG A 231 5.06 -28.57 -14.78
CA ARG A 231 6.25 -29.11 -14.08
C ARG A 231 6.21 -30.65 -13.90
N LYS A 232 5.05 -31.27 -14.17
CA LYS A 232 4.86 -32.73 -14.06
C LYS A 232 5.07 -33.48 -15.39
N ARG A 233 5.41 -32.78 -16.45
CA ARG A 233 5.81 -33.33 -17.76
C ARG A 233 7.29 -33.01 -18.01
#